data_bf4a65f8002d4a98209ab18525ac20b3
#
_entry.id   bf4a65f8002d4a98209ab18525ac20b3
#
_cell.length_a   1.000
_cell.length_b   1.000
_cell.length_c   1.000
_cell.angle_alpha   90.00
_cell.angle_beta   90.00
_cell.angle_gamma   90.00
#
_symmetry.space_group_name_H-M   'P 1'
#
loop_
_entity.id
_entity.type
_entity.pdbx_description
1 polymer ?
#
loop_
_entity_poly.entity_id
_entity_poly.type
_entity_poly.pdbx_seq_one_letter_code
_entity_poly.pdbx_strand_id
1 'polypeptide(L)'
;MKQYWIINAIIAVLFAVFAVMQEVWLDTHLYFWNSFGLSASFGIAGAACAEWAKILPKFINYWEWHWSDVIIGGVIGVFAALATALAVCG
;
A
#
# COMPACT_ATOMS: atom_id res chain seq x y z
N MET A 1 17.75 -3.03 -15.83
CA MET A 1 16.98 -3.62 -14.72
C MET A 1 15.56 -3.12 -14.74
N LYS A 2 14.63 -4.01 -14.54
CA LYS A 2 13.21 -3.67 -14.58
C LYS A 2 12.76 -3.23 -13.20
N GLN A 3 12.10 -2.09 -13.16
CA GLN A 3 11.69 -1.49 -11.88
C GLN A 3 10.21 -1.71 -11.63
N TYR A 4 9.79 -2.95 -11.70
CA TYR A 4 8.38 -3.28 -11.50
C TYR A 4 7.92 -3.05 -10.06
N TRP A 5 8.87 -2.94 -9.13
CA TRP A 5 8.53 -2.66 -7.75
C TRP A 5 7.85 -1.29 -7.60
N ILE A 6 8.07 -0.39 -8.57
CA ILE A 6 7.44 0.92 -8.53
C ILE A 6 5.92 0.79 -8.59
N ILE A 7 5.44 -0.14 -9.38
CA ILE A 7 4.00 -0.39 -9.47
C ILE A 7 3.45 -0.83 -8.12
N ASN A 8 4.15 -1.74 -7.45
CA ASN A 8 3.74 -2.19 -6.13
C ASN A 8 3.74 -1.05 -5.13
N ALA A 9 4.76 -0.19 -5.19
CA ALA A 9 4.87 0.94 -4.28
C ALA A 9 3.73 1.93 -4.49
N ILE A 10 3.42 2.26 -5.74
CA ILE A 10 2.36 3.21 -6.04
C ILE A 10 1.01 2.68 -5.54
N ILE A 11 0.71 1.43 -5.83
CA ILE A 11 -0.55 0.85 -5.41
C ILE A 11 -0.63 0.75 -3.88
N ALA A 12 0.49 0.40 -3.24
CA ALA A 12 0.54 0.33 -1.79
C ALA A 12 0.27 1.69 -1.15
N VAL A 13 0.87 2.75 -1.69
CA VAL A 13 0.66 4.10 -1.19
C VAL A 13 -0.81 4.51 -1.37
N LEU A 14 -1.38 4.23 -2.53
CA LEU A 14 -2.77 4.57 -2.79
C LEU A 14 -3.70 3.84 -1.82
N PHE A 15 -3.44 2.56 -1.57
CA PHE A 15 -4.25 1.80 -0.63
C PHE A 15 -4.13 2.35 0.79
N ALA A 16 -2.91 2.68 1.21
CA ALA A 16 -2.69 3.20 2.55
C ALA A 16 -3.40 4.54 2.75
N VAL A 17 -3.26 5.44 1.77
CA VAL A 17 -3.90 6.74 1.84
C VAL A 17 -5.42 6.59 1.83
N PHE A 18 -5.93 5.70 0.99
CA PHE A 18 -7.37 5.46 0.93
C PHE A 18 -7.90 4.97 2.28
N ALA A 19 -7.17 4.08 2.93
CA ALA A 19 -7.60 3.57 4.24
C ALA A 19 -7.68 4.69 5.28
N VAL A 20 -6.68 5.57 5.30
CA VAL A 20 -6.69 6.70 6.23
C VAL A 20 -7.84 7.65 5.91
N MET A 21 -8.07 7.90 4.63
CA MET A 21 -9.17 8.77 4.23
C MET A 21 -10.52 8.20 4.67
N GLN A 22 -10.68 6.88 4.60
CA GLN A 22 -11.88 6.26 5.11
C GLN A 22 -12.05 6.45 6.60
N GLU A 23 -10.94 6.36 7.34
CA GLU A 23 -10.99 6.59 8.79
C GLU A 23 -11.44 8.01 9.10
N VAL A 24 -10.94 8.98 8.35
CA VAL A 24 -11.36 10.37 8.53
C VAL A 24 -12.84 10.53 8.19
N TRP A 25 -13.26 9.92 7.09
CA TRP A 25 -14.65 10.00 6.63
C TRP A 25 -15.61 9.43 7.67
N LEU A 26 -15.23 8.30 8.29
CA LEU A 26 -16.06 7.63 9.28
C LEU A 26 -15.88 8.19 10.69
N ASP A 27 -14.99 9.18 10.83
CA ASP A 27 -14.71 9.80 12.11
C ASP A 27 -14.18 8.82 13.16
N THR A 28 -13.37 7.86 12.68
CA THR A 28 -12.77 6.87 13.56
C THR A 28 -11.26 7.05 13.66
N HIS A 29 -10.75 8.20 13.22
CA HIS A 29 -9.32 8.48 13.19
C HIS A 29 -8.76 8.94 14.52
N LEU A 30 -9.56 8.83 15.59
CA LEU A 30 -9.17 9.35 16.90
C LEU A 30 -7.97 8.64 17.52
N TYR A 31 -7.76 7.39 17.14
CA TYR A 31 -6.68 6.58 17.69
C TYR A 31 -5.64 6.33 16.59
N PHE A 32 -4.46 6.91 16.83
CA PHE A 32 -3.38 6.81 15.85
C PHE A 32 -3.06 5.36 15.49
N TRP A 33 -2.93 4.51 16.52
CA TRP A 33 -2.54 3.12 16.26
C TRP A 33 -3.57 2.37 15.45
N ASN A 34 -4.84 2.69 15.66
CA ASN A 34 -5.90 2.06 14.89
C ASN A 34 -5.81 2.47 13.41
N SER A 35 -5.67 3.76 13.17
CA SER A 35 -5.55 4.27 11.80
C SER A 35 -4.28 3.78 11.12
N PHE A 36 -3.16 3.80 11.85
CA PHE A 36 -1.91 3.34 11.31
C PHE A 36 -1.95 1.85 10.99
N GLY A 37 -2.48 1.04 11.92
CA GLY A 37 -2.58 -0.40 11.70
C GLY A 37 -3.41 -0.75 10.48
N LEU A 38 -4.57 -0.14 10.35
CA LEU A 38 -5.45 -0.38 9.22
C LEU A 38 -4.80 0.08 7.91
N SER A 39 -4.21 1.27 7.93
CA SER A 39 -3.58 1.82 6.75
C SER A 39 -2.38 1.00 6.31
N ALA A 40 -1.55 0.55 7.26
CA ALA A 40 -0.39 -0.27 6.96
C ALA A 40 -0.83 -1.61 6.36
N SER A 41 -1.88 -2.21 6.93
CA SER A 41 -2.41 -3.47 6.41
C SER A 41 -2.90 -3.31 4.99
N PHE A 42 -3.60 -2.21 4.70
CA PHE A 42 -4.06 -1.94 3.35
C PHE A 42 -2.90 -1.70 2.40
N GLY A 43 -1.84 -1.04 2.87
CA GLY A 43 -0.66 -0.82 2.06
C GLY A 43 0.01 -2.13 1.66
N ILE A 44 0.16 -3.04 2.61
CA ILE A 44 0.73 -4.35 2.34
C ILE A 44 -0.17 -5.14 1.39
N ALA A 45 -1.47 -5.11 1.63
CA ALA A 45 -2.42 -5.79 0.75
C ALA A 45 -2.36 -5.21 -0.66
N GLY A 46 -2.21 -3.88 -0.77
CA GLY A 46 -2.09 -3.24 -2.07
C GLY A 46 -0.85 -3.69 -2.82
N ALA A 47 0.28 -3.81 -2.12
CA ALA A 47 1.50 -4.30 -2.74
C ALA A 47 1.32 -5.72 -3.26
N ALA A 48 0.68 -6.58 -2.47
CA ALA A 48 0.44 -7.96 -2.88
C ALA A 48 -0.54 -8.03 -4.06
N CYS A 49 -1.59 -7.22 -4.03
CA CYS A 49 -2.54 -7.18 -5.12
C CYS A 49 -1.90 -6.70 -6.42
N ALA A 50 -1.01 -5.71 -6.33
CA ALA A 50 -0.30 -5.23 -7.50
C ALA A 50 0.57 -6.32 -8.10
N GLU A 51 1.23 -7.10 -7.24
CA GLU A 51 2.05 -8.20 -7.73
C GLU A 51 1.19 -9.25 -8.42
N TRP A 52 0.04 -9.56 -7.83
CA TRP A 52 -0.87 -10.51 -8.43
C TRP A 52 -1.41 -10.01 -9.78
N ALA A 53 -1.67 -8.71 -9.87
CA ALA A 53 -2.20 -8.13 -11.10
C ALA A 53 -1.21 -8.24 -12.26
N LYS A 54 0.08 -8.35 -11.98
CA LYS A 54 1.10 -8.49 -13.02
C LYS A 54 0.98 -9.82 -13.77
N ILE A 55 0.22 -10.76 -13.21
CA ILE A 55 -0.04 -12.02 -13.89
C ILE A 55 -0.83 -11.81 -15.19
N LEU A 56 -1.61 -10.74 -15.24
CA LEU A 56 -2.45 -10.47 -16.39
C LEU A 56 -1.57 -10.20 -17.62
N PRO A 57 -1.69 -11.00 -18.68
CA PRO A 57 -0.77 -10.89 -19.83
C PRO A 57 -0.80 -9.55 -20.52
N LYS A 58 -1.91 -8.85 -20.43
CA LYS A 58 -2.06 -7.57 -21.12
C LYS A 58 -1.32 -6.46 -20.41
N PHE A 59 -0.90 -6.69 -19.18
CA PHE A 59 -0.25 -5.67 -18.39
C PHE A 59 1.25 -5.71 -18.54
N ILE A 60 1.82 -6.90 -18.38
CA ILE A 60 3.26 -7.13 -18.52
C ILE A 60 3.44 -8.46 -19.24
N ASN A 61 4.25 -8.46 -20.29
CA ASN A 61 4.47 -9.67 -21.07
C ASN A 61 5.15 -10.77 -20.31
N TYR A 62 5.88 -10.40 -19.30
CA TYR A 62 6.61 -11.34 -18.48
C TYR A 62 6.09 -11.23 -17.06
N TRP A 63 5.80 -12.38 -16.47
CA TRP A 63 5.37 -12.39 -15.10
C TRP A 63 5.95 -13.56 -14.35
N GLU A 64 6.34 -13.25 -13.14
CA GLU A 64 6.83 -14.20 -12.18
C GLU A 64 6.63 -13.57 -10.83
N TRP A 65 6.13 -14.31 -9.86
CA TRP A 65 5.90 -13.72 -8.53
C TRP A 65 7.24 -13.35 -7.90
N HIS A 66 7.38 -12.10 -7.57
CA HIS A 66 8.61 -11.59 -6.97
C HIS A 66 8.30 -11.05 -5.58
N TRP A 67 8.66 -11.81 -4.57
CA TRP A 67 8.47 -11.36 -3.20
C TRP A 67 9.21 -10.07 -2.91
N SER A 68 10.35 -9.84 -3.55
CA SER A 68 11.10 -8.60 -3.35
C SER A 68 10.27 -7.38 -3.71
N ASP A 69 9.49 -7.44 -4.78
CA ASP A 69 8.63 -6.33 -5.18
C ASP A 69 7.53 -6.09 -4.15
N VAL A 70 6.96 -7.17 -3.63
CA VAL A 70 5.92 -7.07 -2.61
C VAL A 70 6.49 -6.47 -1.33
N ILE A 71 7.68 -6.91 -0.93
CA ILE A 71 8.31 -6.40 0.29
C ILE A 71 8.64 -4.93 0.16
N ILE A 72 9.24 -4.54 -0.96
CA ILE A 72 9.60 -3.13 -1.20
C ILE A 72 8.33 -2.27 -1.20
N GLY A 73 7.32 -2.70 -1.94
CA GLY A 73 6.05 -1.97 -2.00
C GLY A 73 5.39 -1.91 -0.64
N GLY A 74 5.42 -3.02 0.10
CA GLY A 74 4.83 -3.06 1.43
C GLY A 74 5.51 -2.12 2.41
N VAL A 75 6.85 -2.08 2.38
CA VAL A 75 7.60 -1.17 3.24
C VAL A 75 7.26 0.27 2.93
N ILE A 76 7.23 0.61 1.65
CA ILE A 76 6.88 1.96 1.23
C ILE A 76 5.44 2.29 1.66
N GLY A 77 4.53 1.33 1.54
CA GLY A 77 3.16 1.51 1.97
C GLY A 77 3.05 1.74 3.47
N VAL A 78 3.85 1.03 4.26
CA VAL A 78 3.86 1.22 5.71
C VAL A 78 4.37 2.62 6.07
N PHE A 79 5.43 3.09 5.40
CA PHE A 79 5.91 4.44 5.63
C PHE A 79 4.88 5.49 5.24
N ALA A 80 4.20 5.29 4.12
CA ALA A 80 3.13 6.18 3.71
C ALA A 80 1.99 6.17 4.73
N ALA A 81 1.67 5.01 5.27
CA ALA A 81 0.64 4.89 6.29
C ALA A 81 1.03 5.65 7.54
N LEU A 82 2.29 5.53 7.95
CA LEU A 82 2.79 6.24 9.13
C LEU A 82 2.68 7.75 8.93
N ALA A 83 3.16 8.24 7.79
CA ALA A 83 3.12 9.66 7.50
C ALA A 83 1.68 10.19 7.47
N THR A 84 0.79 9.46 6.81
CA THR A 84 -0.58 9.89 6.66
C THR A 84 -1.32 9.86 8.01
N ALA A 85 -1.09 8.80 8.80
CA ALA A 85 -1.72 8.70 10.11
C ALA A 85 -1.24 9.81 11.03
N LEU A 86 0.05 10.15 10.98
CA LEU A 86 0.56 11.26 11.77
C LEU A 86 -0.07 12.58 11.36
N ALA A 87 -0.28 12.77 10.06
CA ALA A 87 -0.89 14.00 9.55
C ALA A 87 -2.34 14.13 10.01
N VAL A 88 -3.05 13.01 10.11
CA VAL A 88 -4.47 13.03 10.47
C VAL A 88 -4.68 13.02 11.97
N CYS A 89 -3.90 12.22 12.69
CA CYS A 89 -4.10 12.05 14.13
C CYS A 89 -3.14 12.87 14.97
N GLY A 90 -2.09 13.33 14.35
CA GLY A 90 -1.11 14.15 15.02
C GLY A 90 -1.55 15.57 15.10
#